data_6b21bcac5073a4e5bffe2f8d33e8f610
#
_entry.id   6b21bcac5073a4e5bffe2f8d33e8f610
#
_cell.length_a   1.000
_cell.length_b   1.000
_cell.length_c   1.000
_cell.angle_alpha   90.00
_cell.angle_beta   90.00
_cell.angle_gamma   90.00
#
_symmetry.space_group_name_H-M   'P 1'
#
loop_
_entity.id
_entity.type
_entity.pdbx_description
1 polymer ?
#
loop_
_entity_poly.entity_id
_entity_poly.type
_entity_poly.pdbx_seq_one_letter_code
_entity_poly.pdbx_strand_id
1 'polypeptide(L)'
;HSLVALVGVVAVLAVAGPVLASFPLAALGGVIIYAATRLVDVAEIRRIARFRRSELVLTGLTAVAVIGLGVLAGIGLAVALSILNLVRRIGRPHDGVLGYVPVLAGMHDVDDYSTATQVPGLVVYRYDAPVIFANSHNFLTRAIKAVDHAPTPVEWFVLNVEANVEVDLTAVETFEELRRTLADRGIVFAMARV
;
A
#
# COMPACT_ATOMS: atom_id res chain seq x y z
N HIS A 1 -21.84 -33.45 -9.76
CA HIS A 1 -21.39 -32.82 -11.02
C HIS A 1 -20.03 -33.40 -11.51
N SER A 2 -19.06 -33.65 -10.62
CA SER A 2 -17.71 -34.12 -10.99
C SER A 2 -17.69 -35.53 -11.62
N LEU A 3 -18.54 -36.46 -11.15
CA LEU A 3 -18.67 -37.82 -11.72
C LEU A 3 -19.24 -37.81 -13.13
N VAL A 4 -20.23 -36.95 -13.41
CA VAL A 4 -20.81 -36.81 -14.76
C VAL A 4 -19.79 -36.22 -15.72
N ALA A 5 -19.02 -35.21 -15.29
CA ALA A 5 -17.94 -34.63 -16.07
C ALA A 5 -16.84 -35.67 -16.37
N LEU A 6 -16.45 -36.47 -15.37
CA LEU A 6 -15.46 -37.53 -15.54
C LEU A 6 -15.91 -38.58 -16.55
N VAL A 7 -17.13 -39.08 -16.43
CA VAL A 7 -17.72 -40.04 -17.38
C VAL A 7 -17.78 -39.44 -18.79
N GLY A 8 -18.19 -38.17 -18.90
CA GLY A 8 -18.22 -37.45 -20.19
C GLY A 8 -16.83 -37.37 -20.84
N VAL A 9 -15.81 -36.98 -20.06
CA VAL A 9 -14.42 -36.89 -20.55
C VAL A 9 -13.89 -38.25 -20.99
N VAL A 10 -14.10 -39.32 -20.19
CA VAL A 10 -13.68 -40.68 -20.52
C VAL A 10 -14.39 -41.19 -21.78
N ALA A 11 -15.71 -40.95 -21.90
CA ALA A 11 -16.46 -41.33 -23.09
C ALA A 11 -15.96 -40.62 -24.37
N VAL A 12 -15.69 -39.30 -24.29
CA VAL A 12 -15.13 -38.53 -25.38
C VAL A 12 -13.74 -39.06 -25.77
N LEU A 13 -12.84 -39.32 -24.82
CA LEU A 13 -11.51 -39.85 -25.07
C LEU A 13 -11.54 -41.23 -25.70
N ALA A 14 -12.49 -42.08 -25.28
CA ALA A 14 -12.61 -43.44 -25.81
C ALA A 14 -13.16 -43.46 -27.27
N VAL A 15 -14.10 -42.56 -27.59
CA VAL A 15 -14.78 -42.58 -28.92
C VAL A 15 -14.14 -41.61 -29.91
N ALA A 16 -13.69 -40.46 -29.44
CA ALA A 16 -13.16 -39.38 -30.30
C ALA A 16 -11.64 -39.40 -30.45
N GLY A 17 -10.92 -40.38 -29.90
CA GLY A 17 -9.46 -40.51 -29.99
C GLY A 17 -8.89 -40.30 -31.39
N PRO A 18 -9.37 -41.00 -32.42
CA PRO A 18 -8.90 -40.81 -33.81
C PRO A 18 -9.18 -39.42 -34.37
N VAL A 19 -10.30 -38.80 -34.02
CA VAL A 19 -10.70 -37.43 -34.42
C VAL A 19 -9.81 -36.41 -33.74
N LEU A 20 -9.55 -36.58 -32.43
CA LEU A 20 -8.68 -35.73 -31.65
C LEU A 20 -7.23 -35.79 -32.13
N ALA A 21 -6.75 -36.97 -32.55
CA ALA A 21 -5.40 -37.13 -33.09
C ALA A 21 -5.19 -36.43 -34.44
N SER A 22 -6.27 -36.20 -35.21
CA SER A 22 -6.22 -35.46 -36.48
C SER A 22 -6.39 -33.92 -36.28
N PHE A 23 -6.60 -33.46 -35.06
CA PHE A 23 -6.81 -32.03 -34.78
C PHE A 23 -5.47 -31.27 -34.96
N PRO A 24 -5.38 -30.26 -35.84
CA PRO A 24 -4.14 -29.50 -36.02
C PRO A 24 -3.75 -28.79 -34.73
N LEU A 25 -2.53 -28.94 -34.25
CA LEU A 25 -1.96 -28.19 -33.10
C LEU A 25 -2.16 -26.68 -33.24
N ALA A 26 -2.14 -26.18 -34.47
CA ALA A 26 -2.43 -24.77 -34.76
C ALA A 26 -3.85 -24.35 -34.41
N ALA A 27 -4.85 -25.23 -34.57
CA ALA A 27 -6.21 -24.94 -34.18
C ALA A 27 -6.36 -24.85 -32.65
N LEU A 28 -5.71 -25.75 -31.89
CA LEU A 28 -5.66 -25.67 -30.42
C LEU A 28 -4.96 -24.40 -29.97
N GLY A 29 -3.83 -24.03 -30.61
CA GLY A 29 -3.17 -22.74 -30.32
C GLY A 29 -4.08 -21.55 -30.58
N GLY A 30 -4.85 -21.56 -31.67
CA GLY A 30 -5.82 -20.52 -31.98
C GLY A 30 -6.93 -20.38 -30.91
N VAL A 31 -7.46 -21.51 -30.43
CA VAL A 31 -8.45 -21.49 -29.32
C VAL A 31 -7.85 -20.94 -28.04
N ILE A 32 -6.64 -21.32 -27.69
CA ILE A 32 -5.95 -20.83 -26.49
C ILE A 32 -5.71 -19.30 -26.58
N ILE A 33 -5.23 -18.82 -27.73
CA ILE A 33 -5.03 -17.39 -27.96
C ILE A 33 -6.36 -16.63 -27.87
N TYR A 34 -7.40 -17.15 -28.51
CA TYR A 34 -8.74 -16.54 -28.42
C TYR A 34 -9.26 -16.50 -26.98
N ALA A 35 -9.13 -17.59 -26.23
CA ALA A 35 -9.50 -17.62 -24.82
C ALA A 35 -8.69 -16.61 -23.98
N ALA A 36 -7.37 -16.55 -24.22
CA ALA A 36 -6.49 -15.61 -23.53
C ALA A 36 -6.88 -14.13 -23.79
N THR A 37 -7.23 -13.78 -25.05
CA THR A 37 -7.68 -12.42 -25.36
C THR A 37 -8.99 -12.02 -24.67
N ARG A 38 -9.86 -12.99 -24.38
CA ARG A 38 -11.10 -12.79 -23.63
C ARG A 38 -10.88 -12.60 -22.13
N LEU A 39 -9.79 -13.08 -21.57
CA LEU A 39 -9.41 -12.91 -20.17
C LEU A 39 -8.80 -11.52 -19.91
N VAL A 40 -8.31 -10.83 -20.93
CA VAL A 40 -7.73 -9.48 -20.78
C VAL A 40 -8.85 -8.44 -20.70
N ASP A 41 -9.15 -7.96 -19.51
CA ASP A 41 -10.08 -6.86 -19.28
C ASP A 41 -9.35 -5.51 -19.35
N VAL A 42 -9.39 -4.90 -20.55
CA VAL A 42 -8.76 -3.59 -20.80
C VAL A 42 -9.40 -2.48 -19.99
N ALA A 43 -10.70 -2.59 -19.65
CA ALA A 43 -11.38 -1.58 -18.84
C ALA A 43 -10.86 -1.59 -17.41
N GLU A 44 -10.66 -2.79 -16.84
CA GLU A 44 -10.09 -2.93 -15.49
C GLU A 44 -8.62 -2.48 -15.45
N ILE A 45 -7.81 -2.80 -16.47
CA ILE A 45 -6.43 -2.31 -16.58
C ILE A 45 -6.40 -0.77 -16.61
N ARG A 46 -7.28 -0.13 -17.38
CA ARG A 46 -7.40 1.34 -17.40
C ARG A 46 -7.85 1.92 -16.07
N ARG A 47 -8.74 1.24 -15.37
CA ARG A 47 -9.19 1.63 -14.03
C ARG A 47 -8.05 1.59 -13.03
N ILE A 48 -7.27 0.50 -12.98
CA ILE A 48 -6.07 0.37 -12.14
C ILE A 48 -5.05 1.46 -12.49
N ALA A 49 -4.81 1.72 -13.77
CA ALA A 49 -3.86 2.75 -14.22
C ALA A 49 -4.22 4.16 -13.76
N ARG A 50 -5.52 4.48 -13.61
CA ARG A 50 -5.98 5.78 -13.12
C ARG A 50 -5.85 5.91 -11.60
N PHE A 51 -6.02 4.82 -10.86
CA PHE A 51 -6.00 4.84 -9.40
C PHE A 51 -4.60 4.69 -8.81
N ARG A 52 -3.78 3.75 -9.34
CA ARG A 52 -2.46 3.45 -8.79
C ARG A 52 -1.49 2.96 -9.86
N ARG A 53 -0.66 3.87 -10.31
CA ARG A 53 0.40 3.55 -11.30
C ARG A 53 1.38 2.47 -10.80
N SER A 54 1.62 2.40 -9.49
CA SER A 54 2.48 1.36 -8.89
C SER A 54 1.93 -0.06 -9.07
N GLU A 55 0.62 -0.23 -9.01
CA GLU A 55 -0.03 -1.53 -9.22
C GLU A 55 0.03 -1.95 -10.70
N LEU A 56 -0.10 -0.99 -11.60
CA LEU A 56 0.08 -1.26 -13.04
C LEU A 56 1.51 -1.72 -13.36
N VAL A 57 2.51 -1.06 -12.80
CA VAL A 57 3.93 -1.45 -12.96
C VAL A 57 4.14 -2.87 -12.41
N LEU A 58 3.60 -3.16 -11.23
CA LEU A 58 3.70 -4.49 -10.62
C LEU A 58 3.06 -5.57 -11.51
N THR A 59 1.85 -5.30 -12.04
CA THR A 59 1.16 -6.20 -12.97
C THR A 59 1.97 -6.42 -14.24
N GLY A 60 2.51 -5.35 -14.83
CA GLY A 60 3.36 -5.46 -16.02
C GLY A 60 4.64 -6.27 -15.78
N LEU A 61 5.34 -6.02 -14.67
CA LEU A 61 6.52 -6.79 -14.27
C LEU A 61 6.19 -8.28 -14.06
N THR A 62 5.06 -8.57 -13.41
CA THR A 62 4.60 -9.95 -13.24
C THR A 62 4.32 -10.64 -14.56
N ALA A 63 3.63 -9.96 -15.48
CA ALA A 63 3.35 -10.52 -16.81
C ALA A 63 4.63 -10.83 -17.57
N VAL A 64 5.59 -9.91 -17.60
CA VAL A 64 6.90 -10.12 -18.24
C VAL A 64 7.67 -11.26 -17.56
N ALA A 65 7.63 -11.34 -16.23
CA ALA A 65 8.30 -12.41 -15.49
C ALA A 65 7.68 -13.79 -15.80
N VAL A 66 6.36 -13.89 -15.87
CA VAL A 66 5.68 -15.13 -16.22
C VAL A 66 6.04 -15.59 -17.65
N ILE A 67 6.09 -14.66 -18.60
CA ILE A 67 6.45 -14.97 -19.99
C ILE A 67 7.92 -15.36 -20.12
N GLY A 68 8.83 -14.65 -19.42
CA GLY A 68 10.27 -14.86 -19.56
C GLY A 68 10.85 -15.98 -18.70
N LEU A 69 10.36 -16.15 -17.49
CA LEU A 69 10.89 -17.09 -16.47
C LEU A 69 9.98 -18.32 -16.28
N GLY A 70 8.82 -18.34 -16.92
CA GLY A 70 7.80 -19.36 -16.73
C GLY A 70 6.86 -19.06 -15.56
N VAL A 71 5.74 -19.80 -15.52
CA VAL A 71 4.61 -19.53 -14.62
C VAL A 71 5.02 -19.59 -13.14
N LEU A 72 5.74 -20.62 -12.72
CA LEU A 72 6.10 -20.83 -11.31
C LEU A 72 7.03 -19.74 -10.80
N ALA A 73 8.08 -19.43 -11.54
CA ALA A 73 9.04 -18.39 -11.18
C ALA A 73 8.39 -17.00 -11.24
N GLY A 74 7.52 -16.75 -12.23
CA GLY A 74 6.77 -15.50 -12.37
C GLY A 74 5.83 -15.25 -11.19
N ILE A 75 5.10 -16.26 -10.75
CA ILE A 75 4.24 -16.16 -9.55
C ILE A 75 5.07 -15.92 -8.29
N GLY A 76 6.18 -16.64 -8.11
CA GLY A 76 7.08 -16.45 -6.99
C GLY A 76 7.61 -15.02 -6.91
N LEU A 77 8.05 -14.46 -8.04
CA LEU A 77 8.49 -13.07 -8.12
C LEU A 77 7.35 -12.07 -7.83
N ALA A 78 6.14 -12.33 -8.34
CA ALA A 78 4.99 -11.48 -8.07
C ALA A 78 4.65 -11.40 -6.58
N VAL A 79 4.66 -12.55 -5.90
CA VAL A 79 4.43 -12.64 -4.45
C VAL A 79 5.53 -11.87 -3.70
N ALA A 80 6.79 -12.08 -4.05
CA ALA A 80 7.91 -11.39 -3.42
C ALA A 80 7.81 -9.86 -3.59
N LEU A 81 7.52 -9.38 -4.80
CA LEU A 81 7.33 -7.95 -5.09
C LEU A 81 6.11 -7.36 -4.36
N SER A 82 5.02 -8.13 -4.25
CA SER A 82 3.83 -7.73 -3.51
C SER A 82 4.11 -7.56 -2.03
N ILE A 83 4.82 -8.52 -1.42
CA ILE A 83 5.25 -8.44 -0.01
C ILE A 83 6.18 -7.24 0.19
N LEU A 84 7.16 -7.05 -0.69
CA LEU A 84 8.09 -5.91 -0.60
C LEU A 84 7.35 -4.57 -0.69
N ASN A 85 6.37 -4.45 -1.58
CA ASN A 85 5.54 -3.25 -1.71
C ASN A 85 4.71 -3.01 -0.44
N LEU A 86 4.16 -4.07 0.16
CA LEU A 86 3.44 -4.00 1.43
C LEU A 86 4.34 -3.51 2.57
N VAL A 87 5.53 -4.11 2.71
CA VAL A 87 6.53 -3.70 3.73
C VAL A 87 6.93 -2.23 3.55
N ARG A 88 7.20 -1.80 2.31
CA ARG A 88 7.49 -0.38 2.03
C ARG A 88 6.36 0.55 2.43
N ARG A 89 5.12 0.15 2.22
CA ARG A 89 3.92 0.95 2.55
C ARG A 89 3.72 1.06 4.06
N ILE A 90 3.96 -0.02 4.80
CA ILE A 90 3.91 -0.03 6.27
C ILE A 90 5.07 0.80 6.85
N GLY A 91 6.26 0.69 6.28
CA GLY A 91 7.46 1.39 6.75
C GLY A 91 7.45 2.91 6.48
N ARG A 92 6.61 3.41 5.56
CA ARG A 92 6.50 4.84 5.21
C ARG A 92 5.05 5.22 4.97
N PRO A 93 4.23 5.27 6.02
CA PRO A 93 2.86 5.74 5.92
C PRO A 93 2.84 7.24 5.64
N HIS A 94 1.66 7.75 5.32
CA HIS A 94 1.42 9.18 5.22
C HIS A 94 1.53 9.82 6.60
N ASP A 95 2.04 11.03 6.65
CA ASP A 95 2.10 11.86 7.85
C ASP A 95 1.88 13.32 7.46
N GLY A 96 1.38 14.13 8.35
CA GLY A 96 1.13 15.52 8.07
C GLY A 96 1.10 16.39 9.33
N VAL A 97 1.39 17.66 9.12
CA VAL A 97 1.15 18.72 10.11
C VAL A 97 -0.28 19.23 9.91
N LEU A 98 -1.02 19.35 11.00
CA LEU A 98 -2.41 19.77 10.96
C LEU A 98 -2.53 21.26 11.28
N GLY A 99 -3.39 21.94 10.52
CA GLY A 99 -3.76 23.35 10.70
C GLY A 99 -5.27 23.53 10.79
N TYR A 100 -5.68 24.69 11.27
CA TYR A 100 -7.07 25.11 11.31
C TYR A 100 -7.52 25.57 9.92
N VAL A 101 -8.63 25.01 9.44
CA VAL A 101 -9.28 25.43 8.20
C VAL A 101 -10.59 26.14 8.54
N PRO A 102 -10.79 27.40 8.12
CA PRO A 102 -12.05 28.10 8.34
C PRO A 102 -13.23 27.31 7.76
N VAL A 103 -14.35 27.24 8.50
CA VAL A 103 -15.60 26.57 8.10
C VAL A 103 -15.58 25.04 8.20
N LEU A 104 -14.44 24.40 8.40
CA LEU A 104 -14.35 22.96 8.62
C LEU A 104 -14.11 22.65 10.09
N ALA A 105 -14.83 21.66 10.62
CA ALA A 105 -14.62 21.21 11.99
C ALA A 105 -13.31 20.42 12.11
N GLY A 106 -12.51 20.71 13.14
CA GLY A 106 -11.26 20.02 13.40
C GLY A 106 -10.04 20.68 12.74
N MET A 107 -8.90 19.99 12.84
CA MET A 107 -7.67 20.37 12.16
C MET A 107 -7.42 19.45 10.97
N HIS A 108 -6.94 20.02 9.89
CA HIS A 108 -6.74 19.34 8.60
C HIS A 108 -5.29 19.47 8.15
N ASP A 109 -4.85 18.56 7.31
CA ASP A 109 -3.50 18.56 6.78
C ASP A 109 -3.21 19.86 6.00
N VAL A 110 -2.11 20.51 6.32
CA VAL A 110 -1.71 21.77 5.68
C VAL A 110 -1.31 21.58 4.22
N ASP A 111 -0.89 20.38 3.84
CA ASP A 111 -0.53 20.06 2.46
C ASP A 111 -1.77 19.82 1.58
N ASP A 112 -2.88 19.37 2.18
CA ASP A 112 -4.15 19.14 1.47
C ASP A 112 -5.00 20.41 1.33
N TYR A 113 -4.88 21.33 2.29
CA TYR A 113 -5.68 22.56 2.34
C TYR A 113 -4.81 23.82 2.35
N SER A 114 -4.75 24.51 1.24
CA SER A 114 -3.99 25.77 1.10
C SER A 114 -4.45 26.90 2.02
N THR A 115 -5.67 26.80 2.58
CA THR A 115 -6.23 27.73 3.55
C THR A 115 -6.00 27.34 4.99
N ALA A 116 -5.36 26.19 5.24
CA ALA A 116 -5.03 25.73 6.57
C ALA A 116 -3.97 26.65 7.20
N THR A 117 -4.24 27.08 8.41
CA THR A 117 -3.33 27.93 9.19
C THR A 117 -2.86 27.20 10.43
N GLN A 118 -1.55 27.18 10.65
CA GLN A 118 -0.97 26.65 11.88
C GLN A 118 -1.04 27.71 12.99
N VAL A 119 -1.25 27.26 14.21
CA VAL A 119 -1.20 28.14 15.39
C VAL A 119 0.29 28.41 15.71
N PRO A 120 0.73 29.68 15.84
CA PRO A 120 2.10 29.98 16.21
C PRO A 120 2.52 29.29 17.50
N GLY A 121 3.70 28.70 17.49
CA GLY A 121 4.24 27.94 18.63
C GLY A 121 3.71 26.51 18.77
N LEU A 122 2.71 26.10 17.98
CA LEU A 122 2.07 24.79 18.07
C LEU A 122 2.26 23.98 16.79
N VAL A 123 2.84 22.80 16.93
CA VAL A 123 2.83 21.76 15.88
C VAL A 123 1.86 20.66 16.29
N VAL A 124 0.78 20.48 15.54
CA VAL A 124 -0.10 19.31 15.66
C VAL A 124 0.28 18.33 14.55
N TYR A 125 0.80 17.20 14.95
CA TYR A 125 1.34 16.19 14.01
C TYR A 125 0.49 14.93 14.00
N ARG A 126 0.17 14.42 12.82
CA ARG A 126 -0.57 13.18 12.61
C ARG A 126 0.28 12.20 11.83
N TYR A 127 0.31 10.96 12.28
CA TYR A 127 0.95 9.85 11.59
C TYR A 127 -0.11 8.79 11.29
N ASP A 128 -0.44 8.57 10.02
CA ASP A 128 -1.60 7.82 9.56
C ASP A 128 -1.37 6.29 9.57
N ALA A 129 -0.69 5.80 10.58
CA ALA A 129 -0.53 4.37 10.84
C ALA A 129 -0.17 4.12 12.31
N PRO A 130 -0.42 2.93 12.84
CA PRO A 130 0.17 2.49 14.10
C PRO A 130 1.69 2.57 14.04
N VAL A 131 2.31 3.14 15.08
CA VAL A 131 3.77 3.13 15.21
C VAL A 131 4.19 1.77 15.72
N ILE A 132 5.03 1.09 14.95
CA ILE A 132 5.57 -0.24 15.23
C ILE A 132 7.07 -0.27 14.90
N PHE A 133 7.75 -1.35 15.26
CA PHE A 133 9.19 -1.49 14.99
C PHE A 133 9.58 -1.20 13.53
N ALA A 134 8.71 -1.52 12.56
CA ALA A 134 9.01 -1.37 11.13
C ALA A 134 9.01 0.08 10.65
N ASN A 135 8.34 1.00 11.35
CA ASN A 135 8.21 2.41 10.98
C ASN A 135 8.62 3.40 12.09
N SER A 136 9.03 2.93 13.26
CA SER A 136 9.41 3.75 14.42
C SER A 136 10.48 4.79 14.09
N HIS A 137 11.54 4.40 13.39
CA HIS A 137 12.58 5.32 12.95
C HIS A 137 12.07 6.37 11.94
N ASN A 138 11.18 5.95 11.02
CA ASN A 138 10.54 6.89 10.08
C ASN A 138 9.68 7.89 10.83
N PHE A 139 8.86 7.43 11.78
CA PHE A 139 8.03 8.28 12.62
C PHE A 139 8.88 9.32 13.36
N LEU A 140 9.91 8.90 14.09
CA LEU A 140 10.79 9.80 14.85
C LEU A 140 11.43 10.87 13.96
N THR A 141 12.00 10.44 12.82
CA THR A 141 12.66 11.35 11.86
C THR A 141 11.66 12.36 11.29
N ARG A 142 10.44 11.91 10.96
CA ARG A 142 9.40 12.78 10.38
C ARG A 142 8.81 13.74 11.41
N ALA A 143 8.60 13.28 12.65
CA ALA A 143 8.13 14.12 13.74
C ALA A 143 9.13 15.26 14.05
N ILE A 144 10.42 14.93 14.16
CA ILE A 144 11.48 15.94 14.37
C ILE A 144 11.54 16.91 13.18
N LYS A 145 11.44 16.39 11.95
CA LYS A 145 11.41 17.23 10.75
C LYS A 145 10.24 18.20 10.74
N ALA A 146 9.08 17.80 11.23
CA ALA A 146 7.90 18.68 11.35
C ALA A 146 8.18 19.88 12.29
N VAL A 147 8.91 19.65 13.36
CA VAL A 147 9.37 20.72 14.27
C VAL A 147 10.40 21.62 13.58
N ASP A 148 11.41 21.04 12.91
CA ASP A 148 12.49 21.79 12.27
C ASP A 148 12.00 22.67 11.10
N HIS A 149 10.88 22.33 10.46
CA HIS A 149 10.29 23.06 9.35
C HIS A 149 9.07 23.92 9.76
N ALA A 150 8.77 24.00 11.05
CA ALA A 150 7.68 24.85 11.53
C ALA A 150 7.93 26.33 11.19
N PRO A 151 6.89 27.07 10.78
CA PRO A 151 7.04 28.48 10.36
C PRO A 151 7.37 29.43 11.53
N THR A 152 7.17 28.98 12.76
CA THR A 152 7.47 29.73 14.01
C THR A 152 8.21 28.84 14.99
N PRO A 153 8.97 29.40 15.96
CA PRO A 153 9.55 28.63 17.05
C PRO A 153 8.48 27.80 17.74
N VAL A 154 8.76 26.50 17.93
CA VAL A 154 7.79 25.55 18.48
C VAL A 154 7.90 25.51 20.00
N GLU A 155 6.77 25.70 20.68
CA GLU A 155 6.63 25.58 22.13
C GLU A 155 5.91 24.28 22.51
N TRP A 156 4.96 23.85 21.67
CA TRP A 156 4.15 22.65 21.88
C TRP A 156 4.17 21.75 20.65
N PHE A 157 4.44 20.47 20.89
CA PHE A 157 4.24 19.41 19.90
C PHE A 157 3.14 18.46 20.37
N VAL A 158 2.04 18.41 19.61
CA VAL A 158 0.88 17.58 19.91
C VAL A 158 0.79 16.45 18.89
N LEU A 159 0.97 15.22 19.34
CA LEU A 159 0.76 14.03 18.52
C LEU A 159 -0.73 13.66 18.52
N ASN A 160 -1.36 13.68 17.35
CA ASN A 160 -2.67 13.11 17.16
C ASN A 160 -2.54 11.59 17.04
N VAL A 161 -3.02 10.84 18.03
CA VAL A 161 -2.88 9.37 18.11
C VAL A 161 -4.11 8.62 17.62
N GLU A 162 -5.03 9.28 16.93
CA GLU A 162 -6.26 8.66 16.41
C GLU A 162 -6.00 7.41 15.54
N ALA A 163 -4.91 7.38 14.78
CA ALA A 163 -4.52 6.25 13.94
C ALA A 163 -3.63 5.22 14.68
N ASN A 164 -3.20 5.51 15.91
CA ASN A 164 -2.30 4.66 16.68
C ASN A 164 -3.10 3.75 17.64
N VAL A 165 -3.91 2.87 17.08
CA VAL A 165 -4.79 1.94 17.82
C VAL A 165 -4.04 0.79 18.49
N GLU A 166 -2.84 0.49 18.06
CA GLU A 166 -1.96 -0.53 18.63
C GLU A 166 -0.55 0.06 18.79
N VAL A 167 0.10 -0.26 19.91
CA VAL A 167 1.48 0.15 20.21
C VAL A 167 2.26 -1.08 20.65
N ASP A 168 3.40 -1.32 20.02
CA ASP A 168 4.36 -2.31 20.48
C ASP A 168 5.40 -1.67 21.43
N LEU A 169 6.26 -2.48 22.02
CA LEU A 169 7.31 -1.98 22.94
C LEU A 169 8.23 -0.97 22.25
N THR A 170 8.57 -1.21 20.99
CA THR A 170 9.44 -0.30 20.19
C THR A 170 8.76 1.06 19.98
N ALA A 171 7.44 1.07 19.80
CA ALA A 171 6.69 2.32 19.69
C ALA A 171 6.73 3.13 20.98
N VAL A 172 6.56 2.47 22.14
CA VAL A 172 6.65 3.14 23.47
C VAL A 172 8.05 3.75 23.65
N GLU A 173 9.10 3.00 23.34
CA GLU A 173 10.47 3.50 23.41
C GLU A 173 10.69 4.70 22.46
N THR A 174 10.13 4.64 21.26
CA THR A 174 10.21 5.70 20.25
C THR A 174 9.47 6.97 20.70
N PHE A 175 8.30 6.83 21.31
CA PHE A 175 7.59 7.99 21.88
C PHE A 175 8.37 8.63 23.04
N GLU A 176 9.02 7.82 23.87
CA GLU A 176 9.84 8.33 24.94
C GLU A 176 11.11 9.02 24.43
N GLU A 177 11.72 8.50 23.36
CA GLU A 177 12.85 9.15 22.68
C GLU A 177 12.43 10.50 22.06
N LEU A 178 11.27 10.54 21.38
CA LEU A 178 10.71 11.79 20.87
C LEU A 178 10.46 12.80 22.00
N ARG A 179 9.82 12.36 23.08
CA ARG A 179 9.55 13.21 24.25
C ARG A 179 10.82 13.82 24.83
N ARG A 180 11.89 13.01 24.99
CA ARG A 180 13.19 13.49 25.49
C ARG A 180 13.83 14.49 24.52
N THR A 181 13.85 14.17 23.24
CA THR A 181 14.42 15.04 22.19
C THR A 181 13.70 16.40 22.15
N LEU A 182 12.38 16.42 22.32
CA LEU A 182 11.59 17.65 22.38
C LEU A 182 11.85 18.42 23.68
N ALA A 183 11.91 17.74 24.83
CA ALA A 183 12.20 18.34 26.11
C ALA A 183 13.57 19.03 26.15
N ASP A 184 14.60 18.40 25.55
CA ASP A 184 15.94 18.98 25.43
C ASP A 184 15.96 20.28 24.59
N ARG A 185 14.95 20.46 23.72
CA ARG A 185 14.73 21.69 22.94
C ARG A 185 13.77 22.68 23.63
N GLY A 186 13.29 22.37 24.84
CA GLY A 186 12.33 23.19 25.59
C GLY A 186 10.90 23.10 25.05
N ILE A 187 10.57 22.05 24.25
CA ILE A 187 9.28 21.86 23.63
C ILE A 187 8.44 20.89 24.49
N VAL A 188 7.22 21.27 24.78
CA VAL A 188 6.27 20.42 25.52
C VAL A 188 5.67 19.38 24.56
N PHE A 189 5.79 18.10 24.92
CA PHE A 189 5.16 16.99 24.19
C PHE A 189 3.80 16.65 24.81
N ALA A 190 2.78 16.56 23.97
CA ALA A 190 1.43 16.12 24.37
C ALA A 190 0.84 15.16 23.35
N MET A 191 -0.15 14.38 23.78
CA MET A 191 -0.93 13.49 22.91
C MET A 191 -2.39 13.91 22.95
N ALA A 192 -3.06 13.83 21.82
CA ALA A 192 -4.48 14.12 21.68
C ALA A 192 -5.20 12.97 20.99
N ARG A 193 -6.51 12.83 21.30
CA ARG A 193 -7.38 11.76 20.79
C ARG A 193 -6.91 10.35 21.17
N VAL A 194 -6.48 10.22 22.43
CA VAL A 194 -6.13 8.94 23.07
C VAL A 194 -7.37 8.08 23.28
#